data_ed37fb3973732bb1c79985ebd604238a
#
_entry.id   ed37fb3973732bb1c79985ebd604238a
#
_cell.length_a   1.000
_cell.length_b   1.000
_cell.length_c   1.000
_cell.angle_alpha   90.00
_cell.angle_beta   90.00
_cell.angle_gamma   90.00
#
_symmetry.space_group_name_H-M   'P 1'
#
loop_
_entity.id
_entity.type
_entity.pdbx_description
1 polymer ?
#
loop_
_entity_poly.entity_id
_entity_poly.type
_entity_poly.pdbx_seq_one_letter_code
_entity_poly.pdbx_strand_id
1 'polypeptide(L)'
;MSKDRGLQIKQKADKVRDMLLQKNKDYGSSALEPLNIFNKGKSTDSLCARIDDKLARIKNVGVSDSTEDTLFDLCGYLSLLMI
;
A
#
# COMPACT_ATOMS: atom_id res chain seq x y z
N MET A 1 1.22 -24.58 21.35
CA MET A 1 0.00 -24.61 20.54
C MET A 1 0.25 -23.90 19.22
N SER A 2 -0.04 -24.55 18.14
CA SER A 2 0.15 -23.94 16.82
C SER A 2 -0.92 -22.89 16.58
N LYS A 3 -0.52 -21.77 16.01
CA LYS A 3 -1.45 -20.74 15.57
C LYS A 3 -2.09 -21.16 14.24
N ASP A 4 -3.36 -20.78 14.05
CA ASP A 4 -4.01 -20.98 12.77
C ASP A 4 -3.42 -19.99 11.75
N ARG A 5 -2.55 -20.51 10.88
CA ARG A 5 -1.88 -19.70 9.86
C ARG A 5 -2.88 -19.15 8.84
N GLY A 6 -3.89 -19.95 8.46
CA GLY A 6 -4.93 -19.48 7.55
C GLY A 6 -5.70 -18.30 8.10
N LEU A 7 -6.03 -18.34 9.38
CA LEU A 7 -6.70 -17.22 10.05
C LEU A 7 -5.81 -15.96 10.08
N GLN A 8 -4.52 -16.13 10.35
CA GLN A 8 -3.57 -15.02 10.36
C GLN A 8 -3.47 -14.36 8.99
N ILE A 9 -3.38 -15.16 7.93
CA ILE A 9 -3.35 -14.66 6.54
C ILE A 9 -4.61 -13.87 6.24
N LYS A 10 -5.78 -14.43 6.57
CA LYS A 10 -7.06 -13.77 6.35
C LYS A 10 -7.12 -12.43 7.06
N GLN A 11 -6.72 -12.39 8.34
CA GLN A 11 -6.75 -11.15 9.13
C GLN A 11 -5.87 -10.07 8.53
N LYS A 12 -4.67 -10.42 8.06
CA LYS A 12 -3.75 -9.45 7.45
C LYS A 12 -4.27 -8.97 6.11
N ALA A 13 -4.80 -9.85 5.28
CA ALA A 13 -5.39 -9.48 4.00
C ALA A 13 -6.62 -8.59 4.18
N ASP A 14 -7.49 -8.92 5.14
CA ASP A 14 -8.68 -8.13 5.47
C ASP A 14 -8.29 -6.71 5.91
N LYS A 15 -7.22 -6.59 6.70
CA LYS A 15 -6.72 -5.29 7.17
C LYS A 15 -6.26 -4.41 6.02
N VAL A 16 -5.55 -4.97 5.04
CA VAL A 16 -5.13 -4.24 3.83
C VAL A 16 -6.36 -3.80 3.04
N ARG A 17 -7.31 -4.71 2.82
CA ARG A 17 -8.56 -4.40 2.11
C ARG A 17 -9.29 -3.23 2.78
N ASP A 18 -9.50 -3.30 4.08
CA ASP A 18 -10.26 -2.29 4.81
C ASP A 18 -9.57 -0.91 4.74
N MET A 19 -8.25 -0.89 4.83
CA MET A 19 -7.47 0.33 4.68
C MET A 19 -7.65 0.94 3.29
N LEU A 20 -7.57 0.11 2.24
CA LEU A 20 -7.72 0.59 0.86
C LEU A 20 -9.13 1.13 0.59
N LEU A 21 -10.16 0.44 1.09
CA LEU A 21 -11.54 0.91 0.94
C LEU A 21 -11.75 2.24 1.64
N GLN A 22 -11.20 2.42 2.83
CA GLN A 22 -11.32 3.68 3.57
C GLN A 22 -10.59 4.81 2.84
N LYS A 23 -9.36 4.56 2.37
CA LYS A 23 -8.59 5.56 1.62
C LYS A 23 -9.27 5.93 0.31
N ASN A 24 -9.82 4.96 -0.41
CA ASN A 24 -10.55 5.23 -1.64
C ASN A 24 -11.75 6.15 -1.38
N LYS A 25 -12.46 5.93 -0.29
CA LYS A 25 -13.57 6.80 0.12
C LYS A 25 -13.08 8.22 0.42
N ASP A 26 -11.97 8.35 1.15
CA ASP A 26 -11.44 9.65 1.58
C ASP A 26 -10.86 10.46 0.42
N TYR A 27 -10.19 9.80 -0.51
CA TYR A 27 -9.49 10.44 -1.63
C TYR A 27 -10.26 10.40 -2.95
N GLY A 28 -11.48 9.87 -2.97
CA GLY A 28 -12.30 9.85 -4.18
C GLY A 28 -11.67 9.13 -5.35
N SER A 29 -10.99 7.99 -5.11
CA SER A 29 -10.31 7.17 -6.13
C SER A 29 -9.10 7.83 -6.79
N SER A 30 -8.53 8.89 -6.19
CA SER A 30 -7.42 9.64 -6.79
C SER A 30 -6.15 8.83 -7.03
N ALA A 31 -5.99 7.67 -6.37
CA ALA A 31 -4.83 6.80 -6.63
C ALA A 31 -4.82 6.25 -8.05
N LEU A 32 -6.00 5.96 -8.61
CA LEU A 32 -6.16 5.43 -9.97
C LEU A 32 -6.64 6.50 -10.96
N GLU A 33 -7.35 7.51 -10.45
CA GLU A 33 -7.87 8.63 -11.23
C GLU A 33 -7.31 9.93 -10.64
N PRO A 34 -6.00 10.21 -10.82
CA PRO A 34 -5.37 11.39 -10.21
C PRO A 34 -5.90 12.69 -10.78
N LEU A 35 -5.93 13.74 -9.96
CA LEU A 35 -6.39 15.07 -10.39
C LEU A 35 -5.48 15.68 -11.45
N ASN A 36 -4.19 15.32 -11.47
CA ASN A 36 -3.21 15.83 -12.45
C ASN A 36 -3.10 17.37 -12.49
N ILE A 37 -3.17 17.98 -11.32
CA ILE A 37 -3.00 19.42 -11.19
C ILE A 37 -1.51 19.79 -11.29
N PHE A 38 -0.68 19.18 -10.46
CA PHE A 38 0.77 19.39 -10.43
C PHE A 38 1.53 18.27 -11.12
N ASN A 39 1.19 17.01 -10.81
CA ASN A 39 1.79 15.82 -11.42
C ASN A 39 0.94 15.40 -12.61
N LYS A 40 1.51 15.47 -13.80
CA LYS A 40 0.85 15.12 -15.06
C LYS A 40 1.08 13.67 -15.49
N GLY A 41 1.76 12.88 -14.66
CA GLY A 41 2.07 11.49 -14.97
C GLY A 41 0.85 10.56 -14.87
N LYS A 42 1.03 9.33 -15.32
CA LYS A 42 0.01 8.28 -15.21
C LYS A 42 -0.07 7.79 -13.77
N SER A 43 -1.24 7.25 -13.38
CA SER A 43 -1.43 6.68 -12.05
C SER A 43 -0.45 5.54 -11.75
N THR A 44 -0.14 4.71 -12.76
CA THR A 44 0.83 3.62 -12.63
C THR A 44 2.23 4.15 -12.28
N ASP A 45 2.65 5.24 -12.90
CA ASP A 45 3.94 5.85 -12.63
C ASP A 45 4.03 6.37 -11.19
N SER A 46 2.96 7.01 -10.71
CA SER A 46 2.87 7.50 -9.34
C SER A 46 2.91 6.35 -8.33
N LEU A 47 2.18 5.27 -8.60
CA LEU A 47 2.18 4.08 -7.74
C LEU A 47 3.56 3.41 -7.71
N CYS A 48 4.22 3.29 -8.86
CA CYS A 48 5.56 2.72 -8.94
C CYS A 48 6.57 3.55 -8.17
N ALA A 49 6.49 4.88 -8.23
CA ALA A 49 7.37 5.77 -7.46
C ALA A 49 7.19 5.55 -5.96
N ARG A 50 5.96 5.39 -5.49
CA ARG A 50 5.67 5.12 -4.07
C ARG A 50 6.18 3.76 -3.63
N ILE A 51 6.05 2.75 -4.51
CA ILE A 51 6.60 1.41 -4.26
C ILE A 51 8.13 1.49 -4.14
N ASP A 52 8.79 2.21 -5.05
CA ASP A 52 10.24 2.41 -4.99
C ASP A 52 10.67 3.05 -3.67
N ASP A 53 9.93 4.05 -3.19
CA ASP A 53 10.22 4.69 -1.92
C ASP A 53 10.12 3.71 -0.74
N LYS A 54 9.10 2.84 -0.74
CA LYS A 54 8.94 1.84 0.31
C LYS A 54 10.06 0.79 0.25
N LEU A 55 10.48 0.40 -0.94
CA LEU A 55 11.61 -0.53 -1.11
C LEU A 55 12.91 0.11 -0.63
N ALA A 56 13.12 1.39 -0.92
CA ALA A 56 14.29 2.14 -0.43
C ALA A 56 14.30 2.18 1.10
N ARG A 57 13.15 2.37 1.72
CA ARG A 57 13.04 2.38 3.18
C ARG A 57 13.37 1.01 3.77
N ILE A 58 12.88 -0.07 3.16
CA ILE A 58 13.23 -1.43 3.59
C ILE A 58 14.74 -1.66 3.49
N LYS A 59 15.36 -1.20 2.39
CA LYS A 59 16.80 -1.31 2.20
C LYS A 59 17.58 -0.60 3.30
N ASN A 60 17.11 0.57 3.73
CA ASN A 60 17.84 1.41 4.70
C ASN A 60 17.59 1.00 6.16
N VAL A 61 16.35 0.68 6.53
CA VAL A 61 16.01 0.43 7.94
C VAL A 61 15.48 -0.98 8.19
N GLY A 62 15.37 -1.82 7.17
CA GLY A 62 14.89 -3.18 7.30
C GLY A 62 13.37 -3.28 7.22
N VAL A 63 12.85 -4.50 7.37
CA VAL A 63 11.42 -4.79 7.27
C VAL A 63 10.64 -4.44 8.56
N SER A 64 11.33 -4.32 9.69
CA SER A 64 10.74 -3.94 10.97
C SER A 64 11.01 -2.46 11.21
N ASP A 65 10.00 -1.63 11.04
CA ASP A 65 10.13 -0.17 11.14
C ASP A 65 9.24 0.34 12.27
N SER A 66 9.85 1.03 13.23
CA SER A 66 9.11 1.58 14.39
C SER A 66 8.35 2.86 14.08
N THR A 67 8.64 3.52 12.95
CA THR A 67 8.04 4.81 12.59
C THR A 67 6.91 4.71 11.59
N GLU A 68 6.88 3.66 10.79
CA GLU A 68 5.77 3.41 9.86
C GLU A 68 5.63 1.93 9.55
N ASP A 69 4.46 1.53 9.13
CA ASP A 69 4.21 0.15 8.69
C ASP A 69 4.48 0.04 7.19
N THR A 70 5.76 -0.04 6.83
CA THR A 70 6.21 -0.06 5.44
C THR A 70 5.65 -1.26 4.68
N LEU A 71 5.61 -2.44 5.30
CA LEU A 71 5.07 -3.63 4.65
C LEU A 71 3.59 -3.50 4.34
N PHE A 72 2.83 -2.95 5.28
CA PHE A 72 1.39 -2.72 5.11
C PHE A 72 1.12 -1.71 3.98
N ASP A 73 1.85 -0.61 3.97
CA ASP A 73 1.74 0.41 2.93
C ASP A 73 2.11 -0.17 1.56
N LEU A 74 3.19 -0.96 1.49
CA LEU A 74 3.63 -1.60 0.25
C LEU A 74 2.56 -2.56 -0.28
N CYS A 75 1.94 -3.37 0.59
CA CYS A 75 0.83 -4.24 0.20
C CYS A 75 -0.31 -3.43 -0.42
N GLY A 76 -0.64 -2.28 0.15
CA GLY A 76 -1.68 -1.40 -0.37
C GLY A 76 -1.36 -0.89 -1.77
N TYR A 77 -0.16 -0.38 -1.98
CA TYR A 77 0.25 0.13 -3.31
C TYR A 77 0.30 -0.96 -4.35
N LEU A 78 0.82 -2.13 -4.01
CA LEU A 78 0.85 -3.27 -4.93
C LEU A 78 -0.57 -3.73 -5.29
N SER A 79 -1.49 -3.75 -4.34
CA SER A 79 -2.89 -4.11 -4.59
C SER A 79 -3.55 -3.13 -5.57
N LEU A 80 -3.30 -1.83 -5.41
CA LEU A 80 -3.81 -0.82 -6.34
C LEU A 80 -3.21 -0.98 -7.74
N LEU A 81 -1.94 -1.33 -7.82
CA LEU A 81 -1.26 -1.55 -9.10
C LEU A 81 -1.84 -2.74 -9.86
N MET A 82 -2.46 -3.71 -9.16
CA MET A 82 -3.13 -4.86 -9.78
C MET A 82 -4.41 -4.49 -10.53
N ILE A 83 -4.99 -3.34 -10.27
CA ILE A 83 -6.20 -2.88 -10.93
C ILE A 83 -5.86 -2.26 -12.29
#